data_45fefcaba5c068854f07bb0841e7cd64
#
_entry.id   45fefcaba5c068854f07bb0841e7cd64
#
_cell.length_a   1.000
_cell.length_b   1.000
_cell.length_c   1.000
_cell.angle_alpha   90.00
_cell.angle_beta   90.00
_cell.angle_gamma   90.00
#
_symmetry.space_group_name_H-M   'P 1'
#
loop_
_entity.id
_entity.type
_entity.pdbx_description
1 polymer ?
#
loop_
_entity_poly.entity_id
_entity_poly.type
_entity_poly.pdbx_seq_one_letter_code
_entity_poly.pdbx_strand_id
1 'polypeptide(L)'
;MASYDLGLFKGHGLGDVGAVGNGFQEHERVSTLADKIAKHLTGKGLKVHTGVNNYVNVYVNSNTYGKKFALSLHLNSASDSSASGCEILVPLKEKYFDMEVEILKGLEGLGFKNRGLKSRDYNSEAWSLRTNGQVSSGTDYYKEIRTAWAKGVSLSIVEFCFISNSADIQRFNNNIDKIALLVANAILRMLKMDLIPEPKPTTAKETYFRVMCGSFKERANAEKLLVDLKAKGFNGSIMIFEK
;
A
#
# COMPACT_ATOMS: atom_id res chain seq x y z
N MET A 1 -12.58 -12.28 24.97
CA MET A 1 -12.35 -12.07 23.54
C MET A 1 -11.17 -11.10 23.41
N ALA A 2 -10.24 -11.35 22.48
CA ALA A 2 -9.12 -10.45 22.27
C ALA A 2 -9.64 -9.10 21.76
N SER A 3 -9.25 -8.01 22.40
CA SER A 3 -9.53 -6.65 21.93
C SER A 3 -8.34 -6.16 21.09
N TYR A 4 -8.63 -5.52 19.96
CA TYR A 4 -7.65 -4.91 19.08
C TYR A 4 -7.83 -3.41 19.05
N ASP A 5 -6.74 -2.67 18.86
CA ASP A 5 -6.79 -1.22 18.72
C ASP A 5 -7.23 -0.79 17.33
N LEU A 6 -6.93 -1.61 16.32
CA LEU A 6 -7.21 -1.34 14.90
C LEU A 6 -7.45 -2.63 14.11
N GLY A 7 -8.35 -2.57 13.12
CA GLY A 7 -8.49 -3.58 12.06
C GLY A 7 -7.84 -3.12 10.76
N LEU A 8 -7.00 -3.97 10.22
CA LEU A 8 -6.52 -3.88 8.84
C LEU A 8 -7.03 -5.12 8.12
N PHE A 9 -8.16 -4.99 7.42
CA PHE A 9 -8.75 -6.10 6.71
C PHE A 9 -8.07 -6.27 5.35
N LYS A 10 -7.66 -7.49 5.08
CA LYS A 10 -7.15 -7.90 3.78
C LYS A 10 -8.34 -8.07 2.85
N GLY A 11 -8.41 -7.30 1.79
CA GLY A 11 -9.46 -7.47 0.79
C GLY A 11 -9.45 -8.90 0.25
N HIS A 12 -10.65 -9.47 0.06
CA HIS A 12 -10.83 -10.84 -0.41
C HIS A 12 -10.27 -11.90 0.56
N GLY A 13 -9.89 -13.09 0.08
CA GLY A 13 -9.36 -14.20 0.89
C GLY A 13 -10.34 -15.35 1.04
N LEU A 14 -9.97 -16.41 1.79
CA LEU A 14 -10.78 -17.62 1.94
C LEU A 14 -11.16 -18.27 0.59
N GLY A 15 -10.22 -18.26 -0.38
CA GLY A 15 -10.44 -18.79 -1.73
C GLY A 15 -10.82 -17.74 -2.78
N ASP A 16 -11.19 -16.53 -2.37
CA ASP A 16 -11.38 -15.39 -3.27
C ASP A 16 -10.07 -14.62 -3.42
N VAL A 17 -9.52 -14.60 -4.62
CA VAL A 17 -8.26 -13.91 -4.93
C VAL A 17 -8.45 -12.42 -5.26
N GLY A 18 -9.69 -11.97 -5.38
CA GLY A 18 -10.02 -10.62 -5.83
C GLY A 18 -9.72 -10.41 -7.32
N ALA A 19 -9.48 -9.17 -7.68
CA ALA A 19 -9.12 -8.85 -9.06
C ALA A 19 -7.75 -9.42 -9.44
N VAL A 20 -7.63 -9.82 -10.72
CA VAL A 20 -6.38 -10.31 -11.30
C VAL A 20 -5.99 -9.44 -12.47
N GLY A 21 -4.75 -8.97 -12.49
CA GLY A 21 -4.25 -8.11 -13.56
C GLY A 21 -2.72 -8.04 -13.58
N ASN A 22 -2.15 -7.89 -14.77
CA ASN A 22 -0.71 -7.73 -14.97
C ASN A 22 0.16 -8.77 -14.25
N GLY A 23 -0.34 -10.02 -14.11
CA GLY A 23 0.37 -11.12 -13.44
C GLY A 23 0.28 -11.12 -11.91
N PHE A 24 -0.55 -10.28 -11.32
CA PHE A 24 -0.75 -10.17 -9.86
C PHE A 24 -2.19 -10.50 -9.47
N GLN A 25 -2.37 -10.94 -8.23
CA GLN A 25 -3.66 -11.14 -7.57
C GLN A 25 -3.82 -10.09 -6.46
N GLU A 26 -4.99 -9.48 -6.38
CA GLU A 26 -5.29 -8.43 -5.42
C GLU A 26 -5.04 -8.87 -3.98
N HIS A 27 -5.66 -9.99 -3.55
CA HIS A 27 -5.53 -10.48 -2.18
C HIS A 27 -4.07 -10.70 -1.75
N GLU A 28 -3.21 -11.20 -2.64
CA GLU A 28 -1.79 -11.40 -2.35
C GLU A 28 -1.07 -10.07 -2.08
N ARG A 29 -1.35 -9.05 -2.92
CA ARG A 29 -0.72 -7.74 -2.80
C ARG A 29 -1.16 -6.99 -1.57
N VAL A 30 -2.48 -6.95 -1.30
CA VAL A 30 -3.00 -6.27 -0.10
C VAL A 30 -2.65 -7.01 1.18
N SER A 31 -2.52 -8.34 1.16
CA SER A 31 -2.02 -9.11 2.29
C SER A 31 -0.59 -8.73 2.65
N THR A 32 0.29 -8.65 1.66
CA THR A 32 1.67 -8.20 1.86
C THR A 32 1.70 -6.78 2.44
N LEU A 33 0.87 -5.87 1.94
CA LEU A 33 0.78 -4.50 2.44
C LEU A 33 0.27 -4.47 3.89
N ALA A 34 -0.81 -5.21 4.20
CA ALA A 34 -1.39 -5.28 5.54
C ALA A 34 -0.37 -5.75 6.59
N ASP A 35 0.40 -6.77 6.26
CA ASP A 35 1.43 -7.32 7.17
C ASP A 35 2.55 -6.30 7.43
N LYS A 36 2.94 -5.52 6.42
CA LYS A 36 3.92 -4.44 6.57
C LYS A 36 3.39 -3.29 7.43
N ILE A 37 2.14 -2.85 7.20
CA ILE A 37 1.50 -1.82 8.03
C ILE A 37 1.38 -2.31 9.49
N ALA A 38 0.89 -3.54 9.68
CA ALA A 38 0.74 -4.13 11.00
C ALA A 38 2.08 -4.21 11.75
N LYS A 39 3.16 -4.59 11.06
CA LYS A 39 4.51 -4.60 11.64
C LYS A 39 4.93 -3.22 12.16
N HIS A 40 4.68 -2.16 11.41
CA HIS A 40 4.96 -0.79 11.83
C HIS A 40 4.16 -0.41 13.09
N LEU A 41 2.86 -0.68 13.10
CA LEU A 41 1.96 -0.31 14.18
C LEU A 41 2.19 -1.14 15.45
N THR A 42 2.44 -2.44 15.32
CA THR A 42 2.77 -3.30 16.47
C THR A 42 4.11 -2.91 17.09
N GLY A 43 5.07 -2.43 16.28
CA GLY A 43 6.31 -1.84 16.77
C GLY A 43 6.11 -0.56 17.61
N LYS A 44 4.93 0.08 17.52
CA LYS A 44 4.49 1.21 18.35
C LYS A 44 3.58 0.78 19.51
N GLY A 45 3.42 -0.51 19.74
CA GLY A 45 2.65 -1.06 20.85
C GLY A 45 1.15 -1.25 20.57
N LEU A 46 0.69 -1.01 19.33
CA LEU A 46 -0.71 -1.20 18.96
C LEU A 46 -1.01 -2.68 18.71
N LYS A 47 -2.19 -3.12 19.14
CA LYS A 47 -2.74 -4.45 18.83
C LYS A 47 -3.53 -4.37 17.53
N VAL A 48 -2.96 -4.88 16.45
CA VAL A 48 -3.54 -4.82 15.12
C VAL A 48 -4.16 -6.16 14.74
N HIS A 49 -5.41 -6.14 14.31
CA HIS A 49 -6.07 -7.29 13.72
C HIS A 49 -5.86 -7.28 12.20
N THR A 50 -5.20 -8.30 11.67
CA THR A 50 -5.02 -8.47 10.22
C THR A 50 -5.78 -9.72 9.77
N GLY A 51 -7.06 -9.61 9.53
CA GLY A 51 -7.87 -10.78 9.19
C GLY A 51 -8.91 -10.46 8.13
N VAL A 52 -9.68 -11.48 7.78
CA VAL A 52 -10.85 -11.31 6.94
C VAL A 52 -12.02 -10.92 7.84
N ASN A 53 -12.60 -9.77 7.58
CA ASN A 53 -13.93 -9.30 8.03
C ASN A 53 -14.45 -9.75 9.39
N ASN A 54 -13.78 -9.41 10.49
CA ASN A 54 -14.38 -9.51 11.82
C ASN A 54 -14.44 -8.13 12.50
N TYR A 55 -15.47 -7.35 12.18
CA TYR A 55 -15.65 -5.98 12.65
C TYR A 55 -16.02 -5.85 14.12
N VAL A 56 -16.30 -6.94 14.84
CA VAL A 56 -16.97 -6.90 16.13
C VAL A 56 -16.07 -6.42 17.27
N ASN A 57 -14.76 -6.67 17.17
CA ASN A 57 -13.81 -6.47 18.28
C ASN A 57 -12.66 -5.52 17.94
N VAL A 58 -12.84 -4.67 16.94
CA VAL A 58 -11.82 -3.73 16.52
C VAL A 58 -12.12 -2.35 17.12
N TYR A 59 -11.17 -1.78 17.82
CA TYR A 59 -11.31 -0.48 18.48
C TYR A 59 -10.15 0.42 18.08
N VAL A 60 -10.46 1.62 17.65
CA VAL A 60 -9.49 2.70 17.65
C VAL A 60 -9.97 3.76 18.64
N ASN A 61 -9.25 3.96 19.70
CA ASN A 61 -9.41 5.08 20.60
C ASN A 61 -8.81 6.33 19.96
N SER A 62 -9.47 6.88 18.92
CA SER A 62 -9.10 8.19 18.47
C SER A 62 -10.00 9.22 19.14
N ASN A 63 -9.40 10.24 19.74
CA ASN A 63 -10.14 11.39 20.25
C ASN A 63 -10.88 12.15 19.14
N THR A 64 -10.47 11.95 17.89
CA THR A 64 -11.06 12.60 16.72
C THR A 64 -12.36 11.92 16.30
N TYR A 65 -12.39 10.58 16.33
CA TYR A 65 -13.55 9.84 15.85
C TYR A 65 -14.46 9.35 16.99
N GLY A 66 -13.94 9.18 18.20
CA GLY A 66 -14.69 8.62 19.32
C GLY A 66 -15.34 7.26 19.00
N LYS A 67 -14.85 6.58 17.98
CA LYS A 67 -15.44 5.39 17.36
C LYS A 67 -14.40 4.30 17.15
N LYS A 68 -14.90 3.09 17.04
CA LYS A 68 -14.15 1.96 16.50
C LYS A 68 -13.84 2.22 15.01
N PHE A 69 -12.64 1.90 14.60
CA PHE A 69 -12.17 2.20 13.26
C PHE A 69 -11.46 1.00 12.61
N ALA A 70 -11.59 0.87 11.30
CA ALA A 70 -10.90 -0.14 10.50
C ALA A 70 -10.62 0.36 9.09
N LEU A 71 -9.56 -0.16 8.48
CA LEU A 71 -9.28 -0.03 7.06
C LEU A 71 -9.44 -1.40 6.39
N SER A 72 -10.12 -1.43 5.25
CA SER A 72 -10.11 -2.55 4.32
C SER A 72 -9.21 -2.19 3.14
N LEU A 73 -8.24 -3.04 2.85
CA LEU A 73 -7.20 -2.75 1.87
C LEU A 73 -7.53 -3.48 0.57
N HIS A 74 -7.62 -2.72 -0.53
CA HIS A 74 -8.05 -3.19 -1.84
C HIS A 74 -7.21 -2.63 -2.97
N LEU A 75 -7.30 -3.26 -4.14
CA LEU A 75 -6.82 -2.75 -5.41
C LEU A 75 -7.99 -2.72 -6.40
N ASN A 76 -8.28 -1.55 -6.94
CA ASN A 76 -9.33 -1.36 -7.91
C ASN A 76 -9.06 -2.09 -9.22
N SER A 77 -10.11 -2.36 -9.98
CA SER A 77 -10.00 -2.94 -11.31
C SER A 77 -11.05 -2.34 -12.25
N ALA A 78 -10.72 -2.22 -13.52
CA ALA A 78 -11.63 -1.78 -14.56
C ALA A 78 -11.36 -2.55 -15.86
N SER A 79 -12.39 -2.67 -16.71
CA SER A 79 -12.24 -3.21 -18.07
C SER A 79 -11.37 -2.31 -18.94
N ASP A 80 -11.42 -0.99 -18.71
CA ASP A 80 -10.51 -0.02 -19.31
C ASP A 80 -9.19 0.00 -18.56
N SER A 81 -8.13 -0.52 -19.17
CA SER A 81 -6.78 -0.56 -18.59
C SER A 81 -6.14 0.84 -18.46
N SER A 82 -6.73 1.89 -19.02
CA SER A 82 -6.29 3.28 -18.81
C SER A 82 -6.78 3.86 -17.49
N ALA A 83 -7.81 3.25 -16.85
CA ALA A 83 -8.24 3.65 -15.52
C ALA A 83 -7.11 3.55 -14.52
N SER A 84 -6.87 4.62 -13.75
CA SER A 84 -5.71 4.73 -12.86
C SER A 84 -5.97 5.56 -11.63
N GLY A 85 -5.13 5.39 -10.61
CA GLY A 85 -5.13 6.21 -9.40
C GLY A 85 -5.68 5.53 -8.16
N CYS A 86 -5.68 6.26 -7.06
CA CYS A 86 -6.15 5.80 -5.76
C CYS A 86 -7.43 6.54 -5.34
N GLU A 87 -8.28 5.86 -4.57
CA GLU A 87 -9.48 6.43 -3.99
C GLU A 87 -9.79 5.77 -2.64
N ILE A 88 -10.57 6.41 -1.80
CA ILE A 88 -11.02 5.80 -0.56
C ILE A 88 -12.53 5.91 -0.48
N LEU A 89 -13.16 4.76 -0.23
CA LEU A 89 -14.59 4.65 -0.04
C LEU A 89 -14.89 4.74 1.45
N VAL A 90 -15.71 5.72 1.83
CA VAL A 90 -15.97 6.06 3.22
C VAL A 90 -17.47 5.97 3.54
N PRO A 91 -17.85 5.75 4.82
CA PRO A 91 -19.24 5.67 5.21
C PRO A 91 -19.99 6.97 4.92
N LEU A 92 -21.22 6.87 4.43
CA LEU A 92 -22.11 8.02 4.16
C LEU A 92 -22.32 8.90 5.40
N LYS A 93 -22.45 8.29 6.57
CA LYS A 93 -22.73 8.97 7.82
C LYS A 93 -21.49 9.40 8.62
N GLU A 94 -20.29 9.06 8.15
CA GLU A 94 -19.05 9.55 8.76
C GLU A 94 -18.83 11.02 8.37
N LYS A 95 -18.25 11.77 9.30
CA LYS A 95 -18.05 13.21 9.17
C LYS A 95 -16.60 13.62 9.01
N TYR A 96 -15.69 12.86 9.58
CA TYR A 96 -14.28 13.23 9.65
C TYR A 96 -13.41 12.18 8.96
N PHE A 97 -12.52 12.64 8.09
CA PHE A 97 -11.71 11.81 7.19
C PHE A 97 -10.25 12.27 7.14
N ASP A 98 -9.73 12.83 8.23
CA ASP A 98 -8.39 13.42 8.24
C ASP A 98 -7.31 12.40 7.90
N MET A 99 -7.44 11.17 8.41
CA MET A 99 -6.51 10.08 8.12
C MET A 99 -6.60 9.64 6.65
N GLU A 100 -7.80 9.48 6.12
CA GLU A 100 -8.04 9.09 4.73
C GLU A 100 -7.53 10.16 3.76
N VAL A 101 -7.75 11.44 4.09
CA VAL A 101 -7.20 12.57 3.32
C VAL A 101 -5.68 12.54 3.33
N GLU A 102 -5.06 12.25 4.47
CA GLU A 102 -3.61 12.14 4.59
C GLU A 102 -3.07 10.97 3.76
N ILE A 103 -3.73 9.80 3.82
CA ILE A 103 -3.36 8.65 2.99
C ILE A 103 -3.41 9.01 1.51
N LEU A 104 -4.49 9.63 1.03
CA LEU A 104 -4.61 10.04 -0.38
C LEU A 104 -3.54 11.02 -0.81
N LYS A 105 -3.26 12.05 0.02
CA LYS A 105 -2.18 13.02 -0.26
C LYS A 105 -0.81 12.35 -0.34
N GLY A 106 -0.55 11.42 0.55
CA GLY A 106 0.71 10.68 0.52
C GLY A 106 0.84 9.77 -0.69
N LEU A 107 -0.23 9.09 -1.11
CA LEU A 107 -0.25 8.30 -2.34
C LEU A 107 -0.05 9.20 -3.58
N GLU A 108 -0.67 10.38 -3.60
CA GLU A 108 -0.44 11.38 -4.65
C GLU A 108 1.03 11.82 -4.70
N GLY A 109 1.68 12.02 -3.54
CA GLY A 109 3.11 12.29 -3.43
C GLY A 109 3.99 11.15 -3.96
N LEU A 110 3.49 9.92 -3.99
CA LEU A 110 4.15 8.77 -4.62
C LEU A 110 3.81 8.63 -6.12
N GLY A 111 3.06 9.58 -6.69
CA GLY A 111 2.73 9.68 -8.11
C GLY A 111 1.44 8.96 -8.53
N PHE A 112 0.58 8.53 -7.59
CA PHE A 112 -0.75 8.03 -7.93
C PHE A 112 -1.71 9.20 -8.21
N LYS A 113 -2.59 9.04 -9.19
CA LYS A 113 -3.67 10.00 -9.41
C LYS A 113 -4.65 9.93 -8.24
N ASN A 114 -4.83 11.04 -7.53
CA ASN A 114 -5.79 11.15 -6.44
C ASN A 114 -7.22 11.30 -7.01
N ARG A 115 -8.08 10.32 -6.74
CA ARG A 115 -9.47 10.28 -7.19
C ARG A 115 -10.46 10.72 -6.09
N GLY A 116 -9.93 11.06 -4.91
CA GLY A 116 -10.68 11.60 -3.77
C GLY A 116 -11.36 10.57 -2.88
N LEU A 117 -12.04 11.11 -1.88
CA LEU A 117 -12.94 10.34 -1.00
C LEU A 117 -14.30 10.21 -1.67
N LYS A 118 -14.90 9.03 -1.59
CA LYS A 118 -16.20 8.75 -2.19
C LYS A 118 -17.09 7.96 -1.24
N SER A 119 -18.38 8.13 -1.41
CA SER A 119 -19.40 7.22 -0.88
C SER A 119 -20.38 6.86 -2.00
N ARG A 120 -21.06 5.73 -1.85
CA ARG A 120 -22.10 5.31 -2.76
C ARG A 120 -23.33 4.90 -1.96
N ASP A 121 -24.48 5.40 -2.35
CA ASP A 121 -25.76 5.04 -1.73
C ASP A 121 -26.31 3.74 -2.31
N TYR A 122 -26.83 2.87 -1.45
CA TYR A 122 -27.34 1.56 -1.84
C TYR A 122 -28.66 1.65 -2.62
N ASN A 123 -29.54 2.57 -2.25
CA ASN A 123 -30.87 2.63 -2.82
C ASN A 123 -30.91 3.35 -4.18
N SER A 124 -30.13 4.43 -4.29
CA SER A 124 -30.07 5.23 -5.52
C SER A 124 -28.87 4.86 -6.41
N GLU A 125 -27.92 4.07 -5.88
CA GLU A 125 -26.63 3.78 -6.51
C GLU A 125 -25.79 5.03 -6.84
N ALA A 126 -26.20 6.19 -6.33
CA ALA A 126 -25.53 7.46 -6.58
C ALA A 126 -24.18 7.53 -5.87
N TRP A 127 -23.20 8.05 -6.59
CA TRP A 127 -21.88 8.38 -6.06
C TRP A 127 -21.85 9.80 -5.52
N SER A 128 -21.18 9.99 -4.40
CA SER A 128 -20.93 11.29 -3.81
C SER A 128 -19.45 11.46 -3.51
N LEU A 129 -18.86 12.59 -3.92
CA LEU A 129 -17.57 13.03 -3.41
C LEU A 129 -17.74 13.46 -1.96
N ARG A 130 -16.75 13.14 -1.13
CA ARG A 130 -16.82 13.39 0.31
C ARG A 130 -15.74 14.38 0.73
N THR A 131 -16.09 15.22 1.68
CA THR A 131 -15.18 16.18 2.32
C THR A 131 -15.44 16.20 3.82
N ASN A 132 -14.43 16.58 4.61
CA ASN A 132 -14.57 16.74 6.05
C ASN A 132 -15.71 17.70 6.42
N GLY A 133 -16.40 17.38 7.49
CA GLY A 133 -17.49 18.20 8.02
C GLY A 133 -18.87 17.90 7.43
N GLN A 134 -18.96 17.09 6.39
CA GLN A 134 -20.23 16.76 5.73
C GLN A 134 -20.63 15.30 5.97
N VAL A 135 -21.92 15.09 6.20
CA VAL A 135 -22.56 13.78 6.22
C VAL A 135 -23.55 13.67 5.06
N SER A 136 -23.78 12.46 4.57
CA SER A 136 -24.81 12.18 3.57
C SER A 136 -25.89 11.29 4.17
N SER A 137 -27.13 11.48 3.72
CA SER A 137 -28.22 10.55 4.01
C SER A 137 -28.09 9.28 3.16
N GLY A 138 -28.78 8.21 3.55
CA GLY A 138 -28.85 6.98 2.78
C GLY A 138 -28.28 5.78 3.51
N THR A 139 -28.07 4.73 2.74
CA THR A 139 -27.50 3.44 3.17
C THR A 139 -26.25 3.15 2.39
N ASP A 140 -25.16 2.79 3.06
CA ASP A 140 -23.91 2.51 2.37
C ASP A 140 -24.05 1.36 1.36
N TYR A 141 -23.59 1.56 0.14
CA TYR A 141 -23.66 0.57 -0.94
C TYR A 141 -22.82 -0.67 -0.62
N TYR A 142 -21.60 -0.47 -0.16
CA TYR A 142 -20.68 -1.56 0.13
C TYR A 142 -21.12 -2.29 1.38
N LYS A 143 -21.37 -3.59 1.23
CA LYS A 143 -21.82 -4.47 2.34
C LYS A 143 -20.86 -4.40 3.53
N GLU A 144 -19.57 -4.32 3.26
CA GLU A 144 -18.52 -4.25 4.26
C GLU A 144 -18.67 -2.98 5.12
N ILE A 145 -18.74 -1.81 4.50
CA ILE A 145 -18.96 -0.52 5.18
C ILE A 145 -20.27 -0.54 5.97
N ARG A 146 -21.37 -0.96 5.35
CA ARG A 146 -22.70 -1.03 5.97
C ARG A 146 -22.73 -1.94 7.18
N THR A 147 -22.10 -3.12 7.08
CA THR A 147 -22.06 -4.09 8.17
C THR A 147 -21.20 -3.60 9.34
N ALA A 148 -20.05 -3.00 9.05
CA ALA A 148 -19.17 -2.39 10.03
C ALA A 148 -19.87 -1.25 10.76
N TRP A 149 -20.51 -0.35 10.00
CA TRP A 149 -21.26 0.78 10.55
C TRP A 149 -22.38 0.34 11.50
N ALA A 150 -23.15 -0.69 11.13
CA ALA A 150 -24.21 -1.25 11.99
C ALA A 150 -23.67 -1.79 13.34
N LYS A 151 -22.38 -2.09 13.42
CA LYS A 151 -21.68 -2.55 14.64
C LYS A 151 -20.89 -1.42 15.32
N GLY A 152 -21.09 -0.17 14.91
CA GLY A 152 -20.42 0.99 15.46
C GLY A 152 -18.95 1.11 15.06
N VAL A 153 -18.55 0.50 13.95
CA VAL A 153 -17.20 0.59 13.39
C VAL A 153 -17.23 1.48 12.16
N SER A 154 -16.43 2.54 12.15
CA SER A 154 -16.19 3.34 10.94
C SER A 154 -15.13 2.62 10.10
N LEU A 155 -15.55 2.01 8.99
CA LEU A 155 -14.67 1.28 8.08
C LEU A 155 -14.55 2.05 6.77
N SER A 156 -13.31 2.28 6.36
CA SER A 156 -12.98 2.83 5.04
C SER A 156 -12.31 1.76 4.17
N ILE A 157 -12.72 1.68 2.90
CA ILE A 157 -12.09 0.82 1.90
C ILE A 157 -11.07 1.67 1.14
N VAL A 158 -9.80 1.27 1.18
CA VAL A 158 -8.71 1.97 0.50
C VAL A 158 -8.38 1.23 -0.79
N GLU A 159 -8.67 1.85 -1.92
CA GLU A 159 -8.30 1.41 -3.25
C GLU A 159 -6.98 2.07 -3.64
N PHE A 160 -5.87 1.37 -3.42
CA PHE A 160 -4.52 1.95 -3.57
C PHE A 160 -4.15 2.27 -5.01
N CYS A 161 -4.61 1.47 -5.96
CA CYS A 161 -4.35 1.65 -7.39
C CYS A 161 -5.25 0.72 -8.22
N PHE A 162 -5.22 0.85 -9.53
CA PHE A 162 -5.87 -0.11 -10.43
C PHE A 162 -4.91 -1.26 -10.77
N ILE A 163 -5.25 -2.49 -10.34
CA ILE A 163 -4.46 -3.69 -10.69
C ILE A 163 -4.49 -3.98 -12.20
N SER A 164 -5.55 -3.53 -12.89
CA SER A 164 -5.68 -3.60 -14.36
C SER A 164 -4.77 -2.64 -15.12
N ASN A 165 -4.21 -1.60 -14.44
CA ASN A 165 -3.30 -0.64 -15.04
C ASN A 165 -1.84 -1.02 -14.71
N SER A 166 -1.03 -1.29 -15.75
CA SER A 166 0.34 -1.77 -15.55
C SER A 166 1.25 -0.76 -14.86
N ALA A 167 1.10 0.54 -15.13
CA ALA A 167 1.90 1.58 -14.49
C ALA A 167 1.53 1.74 -13.01
N ASP A 168 0.25 1.63 -12.67
CA ASP A 168 -0.24 1.71 -11.31
C ASP A 168 0.27 0.55 -10.45
N ILE A 169 0.09 -0.70 -10.93
CA ILE A 169 0.52 -1.87 -10.14
C ILE A 169 2.06 -1.95 -10.01
N GLN A 170 2.81 -1.54 -11.02
CA GLN A 170 4.27 -1.43 -10.89
C GLN A 170 4.66 -0.36 -9.87
N ARG A 171 4.01 0.81 -9.90
CA ARG A 171 4.23 1.88 -8.91
C ARG A 171 3.91 1.40 -7.51
N PHE A 172 2.81 0.68 -7.32
CA PHE A 172 2.42 0.09 -6.04
C PHE A 172 3.51 -0.87 -5.53
N ASN A 173 3.94 -1.83 -6.35
CA ASN A 173 4.96 -2.81 -5.98
C ASN A 173 6.31 -2.15 -5.64
N ASN A 174 6.74 -1.17 -6.42
CA ASN A 174 8.00 -0.45 -6.19
C ASN A 174 7.99 0.43 -4.94
N ASN A 175 6.80 0.81 -4.45
CA ASN A 175 6.65 1.68 -3.29
C ASN A 175 5.95 1.03 -2.10
N ILE A 176 5.76 -0.28 -2.09
CA ILE A 176 4.93 -0.97 -1.07
C ILE A 176 5.41 -0.68 0.37
N ASP A 177 6.73 -0.56 0.61
CA ASP A 177 7.28 -0.22 1.92
C ASP A 177 6.99 1.24 2.31
N LYS A 178 7.06 2.16 1.35
CA LYS A 178 6.71 3.57 1.56
C LYS A 178 5.21 3.73 1.80
N ILE A 179 4.38 3.00 1.06
CA ILE A 179 2.92 2.98 1.25
C ILE A 179 2.59 2.45 2.64
N ALA A 180 3.23 1.38 3.07
CA ALA A 180 3.02 0.83 4.42
C ALA A 180 3.37 1.83 5.52
N LEU A 181 4.52 2.49 5.40
CA LEU A 181 4.96 3.51 6.35
C LEU A 181 4.02 4.73 6.36
N LEU A 182 3.60 5.18 5.19
CA LEU A 182 2.66 6.28 5.00
C LEU A 182 1.32 6.00 5.70
N VAL A 183 0.73 4.84 5.46
CA VAL A 183 -0.54 4.44 6.09
C VAL A 183 -0.37 4.31 7.60
N ALA A 184 0.72 3.69 8.05
CA ALA A 184 1.01 3.58 9.49
C ALA A 184 1.14 4.96 10.14
N ASN A 185 1.85 5.89 9.53
CA ASN A 185 2.02 7.24 10.06
C ASN A 185 0.71 8.05 10.04
N ALA A 186 -0.15 7.90 9.03
CA ALA A 186 -1.47 8.52 9.02
C ALA A 186 -2.33 8.03 10.22
N ILE A 187 -2.29 6.73 10.50
CA ILE A 187 -2.96 6.14 11.67
C ILE A 187 -2.36 6.68 12.98
N LEU A 188 -1.04 6.68 13.12
CA LEU A 188 -0.36 7.18 14.33
C LEU A 188 -0.64 8.67 14.57
N ARG A 189 -0.69 9.47 13.52
CA ARG A 189 -1.04 10.90 13.63
C ARG A 189 -2.46 11.10 14.11
N MET A 190 -3.42 10.33 13.58
CA MET A 190 -4.80 10.32 14.05
C MET A 190 -4.87 9.95 15.54
N LEU A 191 -4.07 8.99 15.99
CA LEU A 191 -3.98 8.55 17.39
C LEU A 191 -3.15 9.48 18.28
N LYS A 192 -2.55 10.55 17.72
CA LYS A 192 -1.64 11.47 18.41
C LYS A 192 -0.43 10.77 19.01
N MET A 193 0.08 9.77 18.35
CA MET A 193 1.27 9.00 18.70
C MET A 193 2.49 9.49 17.92
N ASP A 194 3.69 9.20 18.44
CA ASP A 194 4.95 9.50 17.77
C ASP A 194 5.05 8.75 16.44
N LEU A 195 5.36 9.48 15.39
CA LEU A 195 5.50 8.94 14.04
C LEU A 195 6.74 8.03 13.93
N ILE A 196 6.71 7.17 12.94
CA ILE A 196 7.86 6.38 12.52
C ILE A 196 8.67 7.26 11.56
N PRO A 197 9.97 7.50 11.83
CA PRO A 197 10.80 8.30 10.94
C PRO A 197 10.92 7.61 9.58
N GLU A 198 10.94 8.41 8.52
CA GLU A 198 11.29 7.87 7.21
C GLU A 198 12.72 7.30 7.27
N PRO A 199 12.95 6.15 6.61
CA PRO A 199 14.30 5.64 6.48
C PRO A 199 15.16 6.71 5.81
N LYS A 200 16.27 7.08 6.45
CA LYS A 200 17.24 7.97 5.81
C LYS A 200 17.56 7.39 4.44
N PRO A 201 17.66 8.22 3.38
CA PRO A 201 18.11 7.74 2.10
C PRO A 201 19.44 7.00 2.34
N THR A 202 19.40 5.68 2.28
CA THR A 202 20.64 4.95 2.09
C THR A 202 21.14 5.44 0.74
N THR A 203 22.31 6.05 0.70
CA THR A 203 23.02 6.28 -0.57
C THR A 203 22.86 4.97 -1.34
N ALA A 204 22.10 5.02 -2.42
CA ALA A 204 21.77 3.84 -3.20
C ALA A 204 23.09 3.12 -3.46
N LYS A 205 23.26 1.90 -2.94
CA LYS A 205 24.39 1.09 -3.35
C LYS A 205 24.23 0.94 -4.85
N GLU A 206 25.10 1.62 -5.59
CA GLU A 206 25.11 1.46 -7.03
C GLU A 206 25.27 -0.03 -7.32
N THR A 207 24.26 -0.60 -7.96
CA THR A 207 24.31 -2.01 -8.33
C THR A 207 24.94 -2.12 -9.70
N TYR A 208 26.13 -2.69 -9.74
CA TYR A 208 26.82 -2.97 -10.98
C TYR A 208 26.65 -4.43 -11.35
N PHE A 209 26.20 -4.67 -12.57
CA PHE A 209 26.24 -6.00 -13.17
C PHE A 209 27.55 -6.15 -13.91
N ARG A 210 28.41 -7.07 -13.46
CA ARG A 210 29.70 -7.32 -14.09
C ARG A 210 29.63 -8.55 -15.00
N VAL A 211 30.05 -8.38 -16.22
CA VAL A 211 30.27 -9.49 -17.13
C VAL A 211 31.74 -9.92 -17.02
N MET A 212 31.96 -11.17 -16.63
CA MET A 212 33.30 -11.74 -16.53
C MET A 212 33.65 -12.43 -17.86
N CYS A 213 34.74 -11.99 -18.51
CA CYS A 213 35.18 -12.50 -19.80
C CYS A 213 36.24 -13.60 -19.69
N GLY A 214 36.64 -13.99 -18.48
CA GLY A 214 37.63 -15.06 -18.26
C GLY A 214 38.28 -15.00 -16.86
N SER A 215 38.91 -16.12 -16.48
CA SER A 215 39.74 -16.21 -15.25
C SER A 215 41.06 -16.88 -15.63
N PHE A 216 42.16 -16.28 -15.29
CA PHE A 216 43.52 -16.71 -15.67
C PHE A 216 44.39 -16.86 -14.42
N LYS A 217 45.23 -17.92 -14.41
CA LYS A 217 46.25 -18.08 -13.38
C LYS A 217 47.43 -17.14 -13.59
N GLU A 218 47.78 -16.91 -14.84
CA GLU A 218 48.87 -16.03 -15.23
C GLU A 218 48.35 -14.64 -15.62
N ARG A 219 48.87 -13.61 -14.97
CA ARG A 219 48.47 -12.22 -15.18
C ARG A 219 48.62 -11.75 -16.65
N ALA A 220 49.69 -12.19 -17.32
CA ALA A 220 49.96 -11.84 -18.71
C ALA A 220 48.82 -12.26 -19.64
N ASN A 221 48.15 -13.39 -19.38
CA ASN A 221 47.03 -13.86 -20.20
C ASN A 221 45.78 -12.99 -19.98
N ALA A 222 45.56 -12.50 -18.79
CA ALA A 222 44.48 -11.54 -18.50
C ALA A 222 44.75 -10.19 -19.20
N GLU A 223 45.98 -9.70 -19.17
CA GLU A 223 46.39 -8.45 -19.81
C GLU A 223 46.21 -8.52 -21.31
N LYS A 224 46.59 -9.65 -21.92
CA LYS A 224 46.39 -9.87 -23.36
C LYS A 224 44.92 -9.81 -23.77
N LEU A 225 44.05 -10.51 -23.02
CA LEU A 225 42.62 -10.43 -23.29
C LEU A 225 42.06 -9.01 -23.10
N LEU A 226 42.54 -8.28 -22.09
CA LEU A 226 42.11 -6.90 -21.86
C LEU A 226 42.51 -5.97 -23.04
N VAL A 227 43.69 -6.15 -23.65
CA VAL A 227 44.10 -5.41 -24.83
C VAL A 227 43.16 -5.72 -26.01
N ASP A 228 42.84 -6.99 -26.24
CA ASP A 228 41.95 -7.42 -27.31
C ASP A 228 40.52 -6.87 -27.13
N LEU A 229 40.03 -6.87 -25.92
CA LEU A 229 38.72 -6.29 -25.61
C LEU A 229 38.69 -4.78 -25.83
N LYS A 230 39.75 -4.06 -25.42
CA LYS A 230 39.88 -2.62 -25.64
C LYS A 230 39.94 -2.26 -27.12
N ALA A 231 40.65 -3.04 -27.90
CA ALA A 231 40.71 -2.87 -29.37
C ALA A 231 39.35 -3.04 -30.05
N LYS A 232 38.42 -3.79 -29.40
CA LYS A 232 37.04 -3.98 -29.87
C LYS A 232 36.05 -2.98 -29.23
N GLY A 233 36.52 -1.96 -28.52
CA GLY A 233 35.67 -0.90 -27.93
C GLY A 233 35.09 -1.21 -26.57
N PHE A 234 35.50 -2.30 -25.91
CA PHE A 234 35.04 -2.63 -24.57
C PHE A 234 35.97 -2.02 -23.50
N ASN A 235 35.39 -1.36 -22.50
CA ASN A 235 36.13 -0.96 -21.31
C ASN A 235 36.19 -2.12 -20.32
N GLY A 236 37.41 -2.48 -19.89
CA GLY A 236 37.63 -3.56 -18.95
C GLY A 236 38.73 -3.23 -17.96
N SER A 237 38.75 -3.95 -16.85
CA SER A 237 39.80 -3.92 -15.84
C SER A 237 40.11 -5.33 -15.35
N ILE A 238 41.34 -5.54 -14.85
CA ILE A 238 41.72 -6.80 -14.20
C ILE A 238 41.41 -6.68 -12.71
N MET A 239 40.69 -7.65 -12.18
CA MET A 239 40.50 -7.81 -10.72
C MET A 239 41.27 -9.05 -10.26
N ILE A 240 42.04 -8.90 -9.18
CA ILE A 240 42.70 -10.03 -8.53
C ILE A 240 41.66 -10.69 -7.62
N PHE A 241 41.53 -12.00 -7.75
CA PHE A 241 40.65 -12.83 -6.95
C PHE A 241 41.46 -13.96 -6.35
N GLU A 242 41.56 -13.98 -5.03
CA GLU A 242 42.18 -15.04 -4.25
C GLU A 242 41.09 -16.00 -3.77
N LYS A 243 41.36 -17.31 -3.87
CA LYS A 243 40.42 -18.38 -3.51
C LYS A 243 40.74 -18.94 -2.14
#